data_acdeb82d7d7cafeef7da9b775078fbd4
#
_entry.id   acdeb82d7d7cafeef7da9b775078fbd4
#
_cell.length_a   1.000
_cell.length_b   1.000
_cell.length_c   1.000
_cell.angle_alpha   90.00
_cell.angle_beta   90.00
_cell.angle_gamma   90.00
#
_symmetry.space_group_name_H-M   'P 1'
#
loop_
_entity.id
_entity.type
_entity.pdbx_description
1 polymer ?
#
loop_
_entity_poly.entity_id
_entity_poly.type
_entity_poly.pdbx_seq_one_letter_code
_entity_poly.pdbx_strand_id
1 'polypeptide(L)'
;MKNVYFVPVFFILLGIQDQNTQQPERNKHIVALEEAIKGKEQMPAEQVFQNIELFKGMPAGRVLRIMEMAFSPALGVTCDFCHVEGKWESDDKDKKTIARKMWRMQRELSELIREIVDRENAAVNCTTCHRGMTKPALEMPRASNKK
;
A
#
# COMPACT_ATOMS: atom_id res chain seq x y z
N MET A 1 4.05 0.34 -74.06
CA MET A 1 5.10 0.45 -72.99
C MET A 1 4.35 0.81 -71.74
N LYS A 2 4.16 -0.15 -70.79
CA LYS A 2 3.45 0.07 -69.52
C LYS A 2 4.51 0.27 -68.42
N ASN A 3 4.58 1.47 -67.88
CA ASN A 3 5.48 1.78 -66.77
C ASN A 3 4.86 1.22 -65.48
N VAL A 4 5.52 0.23 -64.88
CA VAL A 4 5.20 -0.30 -63.57
C VAL A 4 6.00 0.51 -62.54
N TYR A 5 5.27 1.37 -61.82
CA TYR A 5 5.87 2.09 -60.69
C TYR A 5 5.99 1.13 -59.51
N PHE A 6 7.19 0.80 -59.13
CA PHE A 6 7.54 0.03 -57.93
C PHE A 6 7.48 0.98 -56.72
N VAL A 7 6.46 0.88 -55.91
CA VAL A 7 6.37 1.62 -54.63
C VAL A 7 7.09 0.81 -53.55
N PRO A 8 8.17 1.31 -52.97
CA PRO A 8 8.80 0.61 -51.86
C PRO A 8 7.89 0.67 -50.61
N VAL A 9 7.41 -0.47 -50.18
CA VAL A 9 6.73 -0.61 -48.88
C VAL A 9 7.77 -0.44 -47.77
N PHE A 10 7.77 0.75 -47.18
CA PHE A 10 8.59 1.05 -46.04
C PHE A 10 7.93 0.38 -44.83
N PHE A 11 8.43 -0.77 -44.43
CA PHE A 11 8.06 -1.41 -43.16
C PHE A 11 8.55 -0.52 -42.01
N ILE A 12 7.66 0.32 -41.48
CA ILE A 12 7.89 0.99 -40.22
C ILE A 12 7.79 -0.10 -39.14
N LEU A 13 8.93 -0.62 -38.71
CA LEU A 13 9.04 -1.35 -37.45
C LEU A 13 8.68 -0.38 -36.34
N LEU A 14 7.39 -0.32 -35.98
CA LEU A 14 6.96 0.22 -34.73
C LEU A 14 7.62 -0.63 -33.64
N GLY A 15 8.72 -0.14 -33.12
CA GLY A 15 9.33 -0.68 -31.91
C GLY A 15 8.25 -0.66 -30.84
N ILE A 16 7.79 -1.84 -30.46
CA ILE A 16 7.04 -2.04 -29.22
C ILE A 16 8.04 -1.63 -28.13
N GLN A 17 7.97 -0.38 -27.69
CA GLN A 17 8.60 0.02 -26.46
C GLN A 17 7.86 -0.77 -25.39
N ASP A 18 8.51 -1.84 -24.95
CA ASP A 18 8.16 -2.53 -23.70
C ASP A 18 8.20 -1.46 -22.62
N GLN A 19 7.04 -0.91 -22.28
CA GLN A 19 6.87 -0.12 -21.09
C GLN A 19 6.99 -1.12 -19.93
N ASN A 20 8.23 -1.53 -19.68
CA ASN A 20 8.61 -2.13 -18.43
C ASN A 20 8.27 -1.09 -17.36
N THR A 21 7.03 -1.08 -16.94
CA THR A 21 6.58 -0.45 -15.72
C THR A 21 7.49 -1.01 -14.64
N GLN A 22 8.50 -0.23 -14.26
CA GLN A 22 9.31 -0.49 -13.09
C GLN A 22 8.33 -0.59 -11.93
N GLN A 23 7.88 -1.82 -11.66
CA GLN A 23 7.23 -2.10 -10.39
C GLN A 23 8.27 -1.71 -9.33
N PRO A 24 7.92 -0.81 -8.40
CA PRO A 24 8.85 -0.44 -7.34
C PRO A 24 9.35 -1.75 -6.71
N GLU A 25 10.67 -1.86 -6.60
CA GLU A 25 11.33 -3.08 -6.11
C GLU A 25 10.63 -3.51 -4.82
N ARG A 26 9.99 -4.66 -4.85
CA ARG A 26 9.12 -5.11 -3.78
C ARG A 26 9.91 -5.22 -2.48
N ASN A 27 9.38 -4.69 -1.40
CA ASN A 27 10.09 -4.64 -0.12
C ASN A 27 10.62 -6.03 0.28
N LYS A 28 11.95 -6.15 0.43
CA LYS A 28 12.66 -7.39 0.74
C LYS A 28 12.10 -8.12 1.97
N HIS A 29 11.59 -7.37 2.96
CA HIS A 29 11.02 -7.94 4.19
C HIS A 29 9.68 -8.62 3.93
N ILE A 30 8.86 -8.07 3.04
CA ILE A 30 7.58 -8.70 2.66
C ILE A 30 7.85 -10.00 1.93
N VAL A 31 8.78 -10.02 0.98
CA VAL A 31 9.16 -11.24 0.24
C VAL A 31 9.65 -12.33 1.20
N ALA A 32 10.52 -11.98 2.14
CA ALA A 32 11.02 -12.92 3.14
C ALA A 32 9.92 -13.45 4.07
N LEU A 33 8.98 -12.58 4.48
CA LEU A 33 7.86 -12.98 5.33
C LEU A 33 6.84 -13.84 4.59
N GLU A 34 6.57 -13.57 3.31
CA GLU A 34 5.70 -14.43 2.49
C GLU A 34 6.28 -15.83 2.33
N GLU A 35 7.60 -15.94 2.09
CA GLU A 35 8.25 -17.26 2.04
C GLU A 35 8.20 -17.98 3.40
N ALA A 36 8.38 -17.24 4.51
CA ALA A 36 8.31 -17.79 5.87
C ALA A 36 6.91 -18.32 6.25
N ILE A 37 5.85 -17.76 5.67
CA ILE A 37 4.47 -18.20 5.94
C ILE A 37 3.91 -19.14 4.84
N LYS A 38 4.73 -19.58 3.92
CA LYS A 38 4.31 -20.39 2.78
C LYS A 38 3.49 -21.61 3.22
N GLY A 39 2.33 -21.78 2.60
CA GLY A 39 1.35 -22.80 2.97
C GLY A 39 0.47 -22.46 4.17
N LYS A 40 0.68 -21.29 4.81
CA LYS A 40 -0.11 -20.78 5.95
C LYS A 40 -0.80 -19.46 5.65
N GLU A 41 -0.79 -19.01 4.42
CA GLU A 41 -1.27 -17.68 3.99
C GLU A 41 -2.75 -17.46 4.31
N GLN A 42 -3.54 -18.57 4.29
CA GLN A 42 -4.97 -18.54 4.58
C GLN A 42 -5.30 -18.82 6.06
N MET A 43 -4.32 -19.18 6.87
CA MET A 43 -4.55 -19.38 8.31
C MET A 43 -4.81 -18.04 9.00
N PRO A 44 -5.59 -18.04 10.11
CA PRO A 44 -5.79 -16.85 10.93
C PRO A 44 -4.44 -16.25 11.37
N ALA A 45 -4.31 -14.93 11.25
CA ALA A 45 -3.05 -14.22 11.48
C ALA A 45 -2.45 -14.48 12.87
N GLU A 46 -3.28 -14.60 13.89
CA GLU A 46 -2.86 -14.88 15.28
C GLU A 46 -2.31 -16.30 15.49
N GLN A 47 -2.53 -17.20 14.53
CA GLN A 47 -1.95 -18.55 14.55
C GLN A 47 -0.58 -18.61 13.84
N VAL A 48 -0.28 -17.59 13.03
CA VAL A 48 0.94 -17.53 12.20
C VAL A 48 1.93 -16.49 12.73
N PHE A 49 1.43 -15.35 13.20
CA PHE A 49 2.24 -14.25 13.71
C PHE A 49 2.00 -14.07 15.21
N GLN A 50 3.03 -13.65 15.92
CA GLN A 50 2.93 -13.29 17.33
C GLN A 50 2.44 -11.85 17.48
N ASN A 51 1.84 -11.55 18.66
CA ASN A 51 1.42 -10.20 19.05
C ASN A 51 0.45 -9.52 18.05
N ILE A 52 -0.49 -10.32 17.48
CA ILE A 52 -1.57 -9.80 16.64
C ILE A 52 -2.72 -9.30 17.50
N GLU A 53 -2.95 -7.97 17.47
CA GLU A 53 -4.05 -7.33 18.20
C GLU A 53 -5.22 -6.95 17.28
N LEU A 54 -4.93 -6.44 16.08
CA LEU A 54 -5.93 -5.83 15.20
C LEU A 54 -6.56 -6.80 14.19
N PHE A 55 -5.81 -7.75 13.69
CA PHE A 55 -6.16 -8.54 12.51
C PHE A 55 -6.48 -10.01 12.85
N LYS A 56 -6.99 -10.24 14.07
CA LYS A 56 -7.42 -11.58 14.47
C LYS A 56 -8.51 -12.11 13.54
N GLY A 57 -8.41 -13.37 13.16
CA GLY A 57 -9.29 -14.02 12.21
C GLY A 57 -9.01 -13.68 10.73
N MET A 58 -8.16 -12.69 10.45
CA MET A 58 -7.77 -12.35 9.08
C MET A 58 -6.72 -13.33 8.54
N PRO A 59 -6.77 -13.74 7.26
CA PRO A 59 -5.71 -14.54 6.66
C PRO A 59 -4.34 -13.87 6.78
N ALA A 60 -3.31 -14.64 7.17
CA ALA A 60 -1.96 -14.13 7.39
C ALA A 60 -1.38 -13.41 6.17
N GLY A 61 -1.56 -13.95 4.96
CA GLY A 61 -1.12 -13.31 3.72
C GLY A 61 -1.82 -11.97 3.46
N ARG A 62 -3.06 -11.79 3.94
CA ARG A 62 -3.76 -10.51 3.84
C ARG A 62 -3.16 -9.46 4.77
N VAL A 63 -2.70 -9.84 5.96
CA VAL A 63 -2.01 -8.92 6.88
C VAL A 63 -0.75 -8.37 6.23
N LEU A 64 0.09 -9.21 5.60
CA LEU A 64 1.30 -8.75 4.90
C LEU A 64 0.96 -7.75 3.80
N ARG A 65 -0.08 -8.02 3.00
CA ARG A 65 -0.53 -7.08 1.96
C ARG A 65 -1.03 -5.76 2.52
N ILE A 66 -1.72 -5.76 3.66
CA ILE A 66 -2.15 -4.51 4.32
C ILE A 66 -0.93 -3.69 4.75
N MET A 67 0.11 -4.32 5.31
CA MET A 67 1.35 -3.63 5.67
C MET A 67 2.03 -3.01 4.44
N GLU A 68 2.16 -3.79 3.35
CA GLU A 68 2.81 -3.36 2.12
C GLU A 68 2.02 -2.29 1.35
N MET A 69 0.71 -2.47 1.19
CA MET A 69 -0.10 -1.67 0.26
C MET A 69 -0.90 -0.55 0.93
N ALA A 70 -1.06 -0.58 2.25
CA ALA A 70 -1.83 0.42 2.98
C ALA A 70 -0.97 1.21 3.97
N PHE A 71 -0.34 0.58 4.96
CA PHE A 71 0.40 1.30 5.98
C PHE A 71 1.64 2.02 5.43
N SER A 72 2.52 1.29 4.76
CA SER A 72 3.77 1.85 4.25
C SER A 72 3.56 3.01 3.27
N PRO A 73 2.78 2.86 2.19
CA PRO A 73 2.59 3.94 1.23
C PRO A 73 1.76 5.09 1.77
N ALA A 74 0.77 4.84 2.64
CA ALA A 74 -0.03 5.91 3.22
C ALA A 74 0.78 6.85 4.11
N LEU A 75 1.82 6.35 4.75
CA LEU A 75 2.72 7.10 5.63
C LEU A 75 4.03 7.52 4.95
N GLY A 76 4.35 6.96 3.77
CA GLY A 76 5.62 7.19 3.09
C GLY A 76 6.82 6.64 3.86
N VAL A 77 6.66 5.46 4.50
CA VAL A 77 7.69 4.84 5.36
C VAL A 77 7.94 3.39 4.99
N THR A 78 9.07 2.87 5.44
CA THR A 78 9.45 1.46 5.36
C THR A 78 9.05 0.69 6.61
N CYS A 79 9.16 -0.64 6.59
CA CYS A 79 8.72 -1.52 7.67
C CYS A 79 9.40 -1.22 9.01
N ASP A 80 10.67 -0.85 8.97
CA ASP A 80 11.51 -0.55 10.12
C ASP A 80 11.11 0.74 10.85
N PHE A 81 10.28 1.59 10.26
CA PHE A 81 9.71 2.75 10.96
C PHE A 81 8.84 2.32 12.17
N CYS A 82 8.04 1.27 12.00
CA CYS A 82 7.14 0.77 13.05
C CYS A 82 7.63 -0.53 13.70
N HIS A 83 8.40 -1.34 13.01
CA HIS A 83 8.85 -2.64 13.46
C HIS A 83 10.35 -2.68 13.76
N VAL A 84 10.75 -3.55 14.69
CA VAL A 84 12.16 -3.93 14.86
C VAL A 84 12.44 -5.05 13.87
N GLU A 85 13.44 -4.86 12.99
CA GLU A 85 13.82 -5.85 12.00
C GLU A 85 14.18 -7.18 12.67
N GLY A 86 13.60 -8.28 12.17
CA GLY A 86 13.77 -9.62 12.75
C GLY A 86 13.00 -9.88 14.05
N LYS A 87 12.32 -8.87 14.61
CA LYS A 87 11.44 -8.98 15.79
C LYS A 87 10.11 -8.27 15.51
N TRP A 88 9.41 -8.74 14.51
CA TRP A 88 8.19 -8.11 13.98
C TRP A 88 7.07 -8.01 15.02
N GLU A 89 7.07 -8.91 16.00
CA GLU A 89 6.15 -8.96 17.14
C GLU A 89 6.45 -7.91 18.21
N SER A 90 7.71 -7.39 18.31
CA SER A 90 8.12 -6.45 19.36
C SER A 90 7.32 -5.15 19.33
N ASP A 91 7.00 -4.63 20.50
CA ASP A 91 6.38 -3.32 20.73
C ASP A 91 7.39 -2.26 21.21
N ASP A 92 8.70 -2.52 21.07
CA ASP A 92 9.76 -1.57 21.49
C ASP A 92 9.67 -0.23 20.76
N LYS A 93 9.06 -0.19 19.58
CA LYS A 93 8.80 1.05 18.85
C LYS A 93 7.37 1.54 19.09
N ASP A 94 7.25 2.71 19.71
CA ASP A 94 5.97 3.40 19.98
C ASP A 94 5.11 3.59 18.73
N LYS A 95 5.73 3.72 17.56
CA LYS A 95 5.06 3.89 16.27
C LYS A 95 4.11 2.74 15.93
N LYS A 96 4.47 1.51 16.32
CA LYS A 96 3.60 0.33 16.14
C LYS A 96 2.32 0.45 16.99
N THR A 97 2.45 0.85 18.25
CA THR A 97 1.31 1.10 19.15
C THR A 97 0.45 2.28 18.67
N ILE A 98 1.08 3.36 18.18
CA ILE A 98 0.37 4.50 17.59
C ILE A 98 -0.41 4.05 16.35
N ALA A 99 0.19 3.25 15.47
CA ALA A 99 -0.48 2.74 14.26
C ALA A 99 -1.72 1.90 14.62
N ARG A 100 -1.68 1.09 15.68
CA ARG A 100 -2.86 0.35 16.17
C ARG A 100 -3.98 1.28 16.61
N LYS A 101 -3.66 2.36 17.32
CA LYS A 101 -4.65 3.37 17.76
C LYS A 101 -5.25 4.11 16.55
N MET A 102 -4.40 4.50 15.59
CA MET A 102 -4.84 5.16 14.35
C MET A 102 -5.76 4.29 13.50
N TRP A 103 -5.49 2.98 13.43
CA TRP A 103 -6.37 2.02 12.76
C TRP A 103 -7.77 1.98 13.40
N ARG A 104 -7.85 1.91 14.74
CA ARG A 104 -9.13 1.92 15.46
C ARG A 104 -9.89 3.23 15.18
N MET A 105 -9.24 4.37 15.33
CA MET A 105 -9.82 5.69 15.04
C MET A 105 -10.35 5.77 13.59
N GLN A 106 -9.58 5.29 12.61
CA GLN A 106 -10.00 5.30 11.20
C GLN A 106 -11.30 4.49 11.00
N ARG A 107 -11.43 3.35 11.68
CA ARG A 107 -12.65 2.53 11.60
C ARG A 107 -13.86 3.26 12.19
N GLU A 108 -13.71 3.84 13.37
CA GLU A 108 -14.76 4.63 14.03
C GLU A 108 -15.21 5.82 13.16
N LEU A 109 -14.24 6.55 12.57
CA LEU A 109 -14.54 7.63 11.63
C LEU A 109 -15.27 7.14 10.38
N SER A 110 -14.92 5.98 9.87
CA SER A 110 -15.61 5.41 8.70
C SER A 110 -17.06 5.02 9.02
N GLU A 111 -17.32 4.53 10.22
CA GLU A 111 -18.69 4.25 10.69
C GLU A 111 -19.50 5.55 10.80
N LEU A 112 -18.94 6.56 11.46
CA LEU A 112 -19.58 7.87 11.59
C LEU A 112 -19.88 8.52 10.22
N ILE A 113 -18.96 8.44 9.28
CA ILE A 113 -19.18 9.01 7.93
C ILE A 113 -20.31 8.27 7.21
N ARG A 114 -20.39 6.94 7.33
CA ARG A 114 -21.50 6.17 6.73
C ARG A 114 -22.87 6.63 7.26
N GLU A 115 -22.95 6.86 8.55
CA GLU A 115 -24.17 7.39 9.19
C GLU A 115 -24.52 8.79 8.67
N ILE A 116 -23.52 9.70 8.59
CA ILE A 116 -23.76 11.10 8.18
C ILE A 116 -24.22 11.20 6.72
N VAL A 117 -23.60 10.43 5.81
CA VAL A 117 -23.88 10.55 4.38
C VAL A 117 -24.90 9.52 3.87
N ASP A 118 -25.39 8.65 4.74
CA ASP A 118 -26.32 7.55 4.41
C ASP A 118 -25.83 6.68 3.23
N ARG A 119 -24.55 6.27 3.30
CA ARG A 119 -23.90 5.44 2.27
C ARG A 119 -23.05 4.35 2.89
N GLU A 120 -23.40 3.11 2.67
CA GLU A 120 -22.71 1.93 3.23
C GLU A 120 -21.23 1.84 2.85
N ASN A 121 -20.86 2.31 1.64
CA ASN A 121 -19.48 2.25 1.14
C ASN A 121 -18.64 3.50 1.47
N ALA A 122 -19.22 4.48 2.16
CA ALA A 122 -18.46 5.66 2.59
C ALA A 122 -17.41 5.26 3.63
N ALA A 123 -16.19 5.67 3.41
CA ALA A 123 -15.07 5.38 4.30
C ALA A 123 -13.94 6.39 4.16
N VAL A 124 -13.19 6.56 5.24
CA VAL A 124 -11.86 7.16 5.21
C VAL A 124 -10.82 6.06 5.33
N ASN A 125 -9.62 6.32 4.85
CA ASN A 125 -8.47 5.43 5.02
C ASN A 125 -7.24 6.24 5.43
N CYS A 126 -6.13 5.55 5.68
CA CYS A 126 -4.88 6.20 6.10
C CYS A 126 -4.43 7.30 5.12
N THR A 127 -4.56 7.06 3.82
CA THR A 127 -4.15 8.01 2.77
C THR A 127 -5.03 9.26 2.75
N THR A 128 -6.29 9.18 3.18
CA THR A 128 -7.20 10.35 3.27
C THR A 128 -6.56 11.48 4.09
N CYS A 129 -5.86 11.15 5.16
CA CYS A 129 -5.21 12.12 6.04
C CYS A 129 -3.70 12.22 5.79
N HIS A 130 -3.00 11.09 5.62
CA HIS A 130 -1.54 11.05 5.61
C HIS A 130 -0.89 11.36 4.26
N ARG A 131 -1.48 10.91 3.14
CA ARG A 131 -1.01 11.22 1.77
C ARG A 131 0.48 11.00 1.54
N GLY A 132 1.04 9.91 2.06
CA GLY A 132 2.47 9.60 1.97
C GLY A 132 3.34 10.30 3.01
N MET A 133 2.76 10.85 4.07
CA MET A 133 3.50 11.54 5.14
C MET A 133 3.08 11.03 6.52
N THR A 134 4.04 10.94 7.45
CA THR A 134 3.76 10.51 8.84
C THR A 134 2.92 11.51 9.62
N LYS A 135 2.98 12.81 9.25
CA LYS A 135 2.15 13.87 9.82
C LYS A 135 1.20 14.39 8.74
N PRO A 136 -0.12 14.36 8.97
CA PRO A 136 -1.08 15.00 8.08
C PRO A 136 -0.79 16.48 7.92
N ALA A 137 -0.99 17.03 6.71
CA ALA A 137 -0.88 18.46 6.48
C ALA A 137 -2.05 19.17 7.17
N LEU A 138 -1.74 20.18 7.98
CA LEU A 138 -2.72 21.03 8.66
C LEU A 138 -3.01 22.30 7.88
N GLU A 139 -2.22 22.58 6.85
CA GLU A 139 -2.35 23.78 6.01
C GLU A 139 -2.51 23.38 4.54
N MET A 140 -3.28 24.16 3.81
CA MET A 140 -3.39 23.98 2.36
C MET A 140 -2.09 24.42 1.69
N PRO A 141 -1.63 23.69 0.63
CA PRO A 141 -0.55 24.19 -0.20
C PRO A 141 -0.90 25.59 -0.72
N ARG A 142 -0.03 26.55 -0.53
CA ARG A 142 -0.21 27.88 -1.15
C ARG A 142 -0.21 27.70 -2.66
N ALA A 143 -1.23 28.22 -3.34
CA ALA A 143 -1.24 28.23 -4.79
C ALA A 143 0.05 28.92 -5.28
N SER A 144 0.89 28.18 -6.00
CA SER A 144 2.03 28.78 -6.66
C SER A 144 1.45 29.69 -7.76
N ASN A 145 1.54 31.00 -7.58
CA ASN A 145 1.29 31.97 -8.66
C ASN A 145 2.32 31.69 -9.76
N LYS A 146 2.00 30.75 -10.68
CA LYS A 146 2.72 30.66 -11.95
C LYS A 146 2.33 31.93 -12.75
N LYS A 147 3.24 32.93 -12.73
CA LYS A 147 3.26 34.00 -13.74
C LYS A 147 3.71 33.43 -15.08
#